data_a9b3cda8b09ed5d99ff1f0220d859bb3
#
_entry.id   a9b3cda8b09ed5d99ff1f0220d859bb3
#
_cell.length_a   1.000
_cell.length_b   1.000
_cell.length_c   1.000
_cell.angle_alpha   90.00
_cell.angle_beta   90.00
_cell.angle_gamma   90.00
#
_symmetry.space_group_name_H-M   'P 1'
#
loop_
_entity.id
_entity.type
_entity.pdbx_description
1 polymer ?
#
loop_
_entity_poly.entity_id
_entity_poly.type
_entity_poly.pdbx_seq_one_letter_code
_entity_poly.pdbx_strand_id
1 'polypeptide(L)'
;MQLNRRHFLNALATATATLACPSLTFAQEKSGLKITSVRIITPKLKRPLPNFTPAPTAWSTQGVEVASPMSVYPDYKSNRGLFMPDSGKMPTFFVEITTDKGIKGFGQGGIGGGPVVEQHLAKLLIGKDPFDIERLWDTMWRSTMYYDRAGIGTHAISGVDLALWDIIGKALKTPVYRLIGGKTKDRIPAYCTGNDIDQHLEFGFKRLKLAMAHGPADGREGMRKNADLVKATRAKLGPEGDIMLDCWMAWTEDYTLDMADMLGPYNVYWLEEVLQPHDYAGFGRLKAAIKHIRIATGEHEYTRYGFRQLLEHNSASIWQPDMHWCGGLTELRRIAALAAAYDITVLPHVGGTRDGVHFTMATTNAPWSEMFMPAPGGPKAVYDLWSELNSVSHGPDGIYTQPPEDPGLGWDFVE
;
A
#
# COMPACT_ATOMS: atom_id res chain seq x y z
N MET A 1 -56.17 -39.31 -12.82
CA MET A 1 -55.14 -40.30 -13.16
C MET A 1 -53.98 -40.11 -12.23
N GLN A 2 -53.92 -40.85 -11.11
CA GLN A 2 -52.90 -40.72 -10.07
C GLN A 2 -51.67 -41.52 -10.51
N LEU A 3 -50.60 -40.87 -10.78
CA LEU A 3 -49.26 -41.45 -11.03
C LEU A 3 -48.69 -41.97 -9.71
N ASN A 4 -48.61 -43.30 -9.58
CA ASN A 4 -48.13 -43.97 -8.39
C ASN A 4 -46.62 -43.88 -8.28
N ARG A 5 -46.11 -43.47 -7.11
CA ARG A 5 -44.66 -43.28 -6.78
C ARG A 5 -43.76 -44.47 -7.15
N ARG A 6 -44.31 -45.68 -7.23
CA ARG A 6 -43.57 -46.89 -7.64
C ARG A 6 -43.20 -46.92 -9.12
N HIS A 7 -43.94 -46.23 -10.01
CA HIS A 7 -43.64 -46.18 -11.43
C HIS A 7 -42.55 -45.17 -11.77
N PHE A 8 -42.40 -44.16 -10.92
CA PHE A 8 -41.32 -43.16 -11.08
C PHE A 8 -39.94 -43.73 -10.67
N LEU A 9 -39.91 -44.56 -9.63
CA LEU A 9 -38.68 -45.20 -9.17
C LEU A 9 -38.17 -46.32 -10.09
N ASN A 10 -39.08 -47.02 -10.80
CA ASN A 10 -38.71 -48.05 -11.77
C ASN A 10 -38.25 -47.48 -13.13
N ALA A 11 -38.67 -46.27 -13.48
CA ALA A 11 -38.14 -45.57 -14.67
C ALA A 11 -36.73 -45.02 -14.48
N LEU A 12 -36.30 -44.80 -13.23
CA LEU A 12 -34.90 -44.39 -12.93
C LEU A 12 -33.92 -45.58 -12.89
N ALA A 13 -34.42 -46.82 -12.75
CA ALA A 13 -33.55 -47.99 -12.60
C ALA A 13 -33.15 -48.64 -13.94
N THR A 14 -33.72 -48.24 -15.08
CA THR A 14 -33.42 -48.80 -16.39
C THR A 14 -32.68 -47.86 -17.34
N ALA A 15 -32.27 -46.67 -16.89
CA ALA A 15 -31.41 -45.75 -17.64
C ALA A 15 -29.98 -45.67 -17.08
N THR A 16 -29.45 -46.81 -16.60
CA THR A 16 -27.98 -46.98 -16.44
C THR A 16 -27.37 -47.36 -17.79
N ALA A 17 -27.58 -46.53 -18.80
CA ALA A 17 -26.63 -46.42 -19.88
C ALA A 17 -25.37 -45.88 -19.27
N THR A 18 -24.32 -46.66 -19.28
CA THR A 18 -22.94 -46.32 -18.99
C THR A 18 -22.51 -45.07 -19.76
N LEU A 19 -22.92 -43.89 -19.28
CA LEU A 19 -22.15 -42.70 -19.43
C LEU A 19 -20.92 -42.93 -18.53
N ALA A 20 -19.83 -43.44 -19.12
CA ALA A 20 -18.51 -43.25 -18.59
C ALA A 20 -18.34 -41.73 -18.56
N CYS A 21 -18.75 -41.09 -17.47
CA CYS A 21 -18.16 -39.81 -17.11
C CYS A 21 -16.67 -40.09 -17.05
N PRO A 22 -15.87 -39.49 -17.94
CA PRO A 22 -14.46 -39.41 -17.62
C PRO A 22 -14.44 -38.81 -16.23
N SER A 23 -13.94 -39.57 -15.26
CA SER A 23 -13.53 -38.98 -13.98
C SER A 23 -12.67 -37.81 -14.35
N LEU A 24 -13.24 -36.60 -14.33
CA LEU A 24 -12.54 -35.38 -14.26
C LEU A 24 -11.84 -35.44 -12.90
N THR A 25 -10.78 -36.21 -12.83
CA THR A 25 -9.69 -35.95 -11.92
C THR A 25 -9.25 -34.56 -12.32
N PHE A 26 -9.79 -33.54 -11.62
CA PHE A 26 -9.07 -32.29 -11.45
C PHE A 26 -7.79 -32.68 -10.69
N ALA A 27 -6.86 -33.34 -11.39
CA ALA A 27 -5.48 -33.26 -11.05
C ALA A 27 -5.23 -31.76 -11.13
N GLN A 28 -5.05 -31.14 -9.99
CA GLN A 28 -4.52 -29.80 -9.91
C GLN A 28 -3.17 -29.90 -10.64
N GLU A 29 -3.19 -29.55 -11.95
CA GLU A 29 -1.97 -29.52 -12.72
C GLU A 29 -1.08 -28.53 -12.00
N LYS A 30 -0.04 -29.04 -11.35
CA LYS A 30 1.02 -28.20 -10.79
C LYS A 30 1.47 -27.30 -11.92
N SER A 31 1.76 -26.05 -11.66
CA SER A 31 2.20 -25.09 -12.68
C SER A 31 3.39 -25.61 -13.52
N GLY A 32 4.05 -26.66 -13.03
CA GLY A 32 5.25 -27.25 -13.60
C GLY A 32 6.46 -26.34 -13.42
N LEU A 33 6.35 -25.29 -12.63
CA LEU A 33 7.42 -24.36 -12.27
C LEU A 33 8.03 -24.73 -10.92
N LYS A 34 9.34 -24.47 -10.78
CA LYS A 34 10.06 -24.59 -9.51
C LYS A 34 10.94 -23.36 -9.32
N ILE A 35 10.91 -22.80 -8.15
CA ILE A 35 11.82 -21.72 -7.73
C ILE A 35 13.24 -22.29 -7.68
N THR A 36 14.17 -21.67 -8.40
CA THR A 36 15.59 -22.07 -8.44
C THR A 36 16.51 -21.07 -7.77
N SER A 37 16.08 -19.78 -7.65
CA SER A 37 16.87 -18.73 -7.02
C SER A 37 15.96 -17.70 -6.36
N VAL A 38 16.39 -17.20 -5.21
CA VAL A 38 15.81 -16.06 -4.50
C VAL A 38 16.98 -15.20 -4.04
N ARG A 39 17.03 -13.95 -4.48
CA ARG A 39 18.15 -13.05 -4.16
C ARG A 39 17.68 -11.60 -4.04
N ILE A 40 18.46 -10.79 -3.36
CA ILE A 40 18.29 -9.35 -3.31
C ILE A 40 19.02 -8.72 -4.49
N ILE A 41 18.37 -7.76 -5.13
CA ILE A 41 18.93 -7.02 -6.26
C ILE A 41 18.78 -5.51 -6.08
N THR A 42 19.62 -4.76 -6.77
CA THR A 42 19.39 -3.35 -7.08
C THR A 42 18.91 -3.28 -8.53
N PRO A 43 17.62 -3.08 -8.80
CA PRO A 43 17.09 -3.11 -10.16
C PRO A 43 17.61 -1.91 -10.96
N LYS A 44 17.85 -2.13 -12.27
CA LYS A 44 18.12 -1.04 -13.21
C LYS A 44 16.85 -0.76 -13.99
N LEU A 45 16.39 0.48 -13.93
CA LEU A 45 15.24 0.92 -14.74
C LEU A 45 15.65 0.98 -16.23
N LYS A 46 14.77 0.56 -17.13
CA LYS A 46 14.94 0.78 -18.58
C LYS A 46 14.89 2.26 -18.92
N ARG A 47 14.04 2.99 -18.22
CA ARG A 47 13.78 4.42 -18.41
C ARG A 47 13.93 5.18 -17.09
N PRO A 48 15.16 5.43 -16.60
CA PRO A 48 15.35 6.22 -15.39
C PRO A 48 14.93 7.68 -15.65
N LEU A 49 14.38 8.33 -14.61
CA LEU A 49 14.11 9.77 -14.68
C LEU A 49 15.41 10.53 -14.98
N PRO A 50 15.36 11.60 -15.80
CA PRO A 50 16.51 12.47 -16.03
C PRO A 50 17.04 13.04 -14.73
N ASN A 51 18.36 13.15 -14.61
CA ASN A 51 18.99 13.78 -13.44
C ASN A 51 18.66 15.27 -13.41
N PHE A 52 18.33 15.77 -12.22
CA PHE A 52 18.14 17.19 -11.95
C PHE A 52 18.48 17.50 -10.49
N THR A 53 18.65 18.77 -10.16
CA THR A 53 18.82 19.21 -8.77
C THR A 53 17.42 19.52 -8.18
N PRO A 54 16.90 18.67 -7.30
CA PRO A 54 15.56 18.88 -6.74
C PRO A 54 15.57 20.02 -5.71
N ALA A 55 14.42 20.62 -5.46
CA ALA A 55 14.23 21.58 -4.38
C ALA A 55 14.58 20.91 -3.03
N PRO A 56 15.42 21.55 -2.20
CA PRO A 56 15.94 20.92 -0.99
C PRO A 56 14.86 20.68 0.08
N THR A 57 13.74 21.41 0.00
CA THR A 57 12.61 21.30 0.96
C THR A 57 11.54 20.31 0.56
N ALA A 58 11.71 19.62 -0.56
CA ALA A 58 10.72 18.68 -1.06
C ALA A 58 10.66 17.37 -0.25
N TRP A 59 9.53 16.69 -0.28
CA TRP A 59 9.35 15.39 0.39
C TRP A 59 10.34 14.35 -0.13
N SER A 60 10.49 14.25 -1.44
CA SER A 60 11.39 13.30 -2.11
C SER A 60 12.87 13.51 -1.80
N THR A 61 13.27 14.68 -1.31
CA THR A 61 14.63 14.97 -0.83
C THR A 61 14.80 14.73 0.66
N GLN A 62 13.77 14.28 1.37
CA GLN A 62 13.68 14.22 2.83
C GLN A 62 13.86 15.60 3.50
N GLY A 63 13.73 16.67 2.74
CA GLY A 63 13.90 18.05 3.23
C GLY A 63 12.63 18.67 3.79
N VAL A 64 11.46 18.05 3.58
CA VAL A 64 10.22 18.52 4.19
C VAL A 64 10.30 18.34 5.71
N GLU A 65 9.94 19.39 6.44
CA GLU A 65 9.80 19.26 7.88
C GLU A 65 8.52 18.51 8.21
N VAL A 66 8.65 17.45 9.00
CA VAL A 66 7.52 16.69 9.54
C VAL A 66 7.80 16.36 11.00
N ALA A 67 6.82 16.59 11.87
CA ALA A 67 6.90 16.14 13.25
C ALA A 67 6.92 14.60 13.27
N SER A 68 7.58 14.03 14.28
CA SER A 68 7.75 12.59 14.44
C SER A 68 7.77 12.24 15.93
N PRO A 69 7.74 10.97 16.32
CA PRO A 69 7.91 10.57 17.71
C PRO A 69 9.19 11.12 18.35
N MET A 70 10.24 11.40 17.55
CA MET A 70 11.49 11.99 18.02
C MET A 70 11.40 13.49 18.27
N SER A 71 10.32 14.17 17.83
CA SER A 71 10.17 15.63 17.95
C SER A 71 9.97 16.12 19.39
N VAL A 72 9.82 15.21 20.35
CA VAL A 72 9.90 15.51 21.80
C VAL A 72 11.32 15.96 22.22
N TYR A 73 12.32 15.64 21.42
CA TYR A 73 13.71 16.02 21.62
C TYR A 73 14.08 17.14 20.63
N PRO A 74 14.44 18.35 21.08
CA PRO A 74 14.68 19.49 20.22
C PRO A 74 15.70 19.24 19.09
N ASP A 75 16.73 18.43 19.37
CA ASP A 75 17.81 18.13 18.42
C ASP A 75 17.35 17.35 17.18
N TYR A 76 16.22 16.61 17.29
CA TYR A 76 15.69 15.77 16.22
C TYR A 76 14.45 16.34 15.55
N LYS A 77 13.92 17.47 16.02
CA LYS A 77 12.63 17.99 15.64
C LYS A 77 12.46 18.20 14.13
N SER A 78 13.48 18.71 13.46
CA SER A 78 13.42 19.07 12.04
C SER A 78 14.50 18.40 11.18
N ASN A 79 15.33 17.55 11.77
CA ASN A 79 16.44 16.92 11.07
C ASN A 79 16.19 15.41 10.91
N ARG A 80 15.41 15.06 9.89
CA ARG A 80 15.10 13.65 9.57
C ARG A 80 16.35 12.80 9.36
N GLY A 81 17.41 13.36 8.82
CA GLY A 81 18.66 12.65 8.60
C GLY A 81 19.33 12.13 9.88
N LEU A 82 18.98 12.68 11.07
CA LEU A 82 19.54 12.21 12.34
C LEU A 82 18.85 10.96 12.89
N PHE A 83 17.59 10.72 12.57
CA PHE A 83 16.83 9.59 13.11
C PHE A 83 16.35 8.58 12.07
N MET A 84 16.37 8.94 10.80
CA MET A 84 16.05 7.99 9.73
C MET A 84 17.24 7.06 9.48
N PRO A 85 16.99 5.78 9.16
CA PRO A 85 18.05 4.86 8.79
C PRO A 85 18.87 5.38 7.61
N ASP A 86 20.17 5.13 7.62
CA ASP A 86 21.04 5.37 6.46
C ASP A 86 20.56 4.46 5.30
N SER A 87 19.98 5.08 4.29
CA SER A 87 19.44 4.38 3.13
C SER A 87 20.49 3.60 2.32
N GLY A 88 21.77 3.91 2.49
CA GLY A 88 22.87 3.13 1.91
C GLY A 88 23.16 1.84 2.67
N LYS A 89 22.84 1.77 3.96
CA LYS A 89 23.11 0.62 4.84
C LYS A 89 21.87 -0.18 5.19
N MET A 90 20.72 0.47 5.28
CA MET A 90 19.41 -0.16 5.49
C MET A 90 18.41 0.29 4.40
N PRO A 91 18.65 -0.03 3.13
CA PRO A 91 17.77 0.39 2.04
C PRO A 91 16.44 -0.37 2.07
N THR A 92 15.44 0.19 1.39
CA THR A 92 14.43 -0.64 0.75
C THR A 92 15.11 -1.56 -0.27
N PHE A 93 14.55 -2.71 -0.55
CA PHE A 93 15.20 -3.70 -1.38
C PHE A 93 14.24 -4.30 -2.41
N PHE A 94 14.80 -4.89 -3.44
CA PHE A 94 14.04 -5.71 -4.38
C PHE A 94 14.47 -7.18 -4.27
N VAL A 95 13.47 -8.05 -4.25
CA VAL A 95 13.63 -9.51 -4.38
C VAL A 95 13.52 -9.87 -5.85
N GLU A 96 14.47 -10.63 -6.38
CA GLU A 96 14.34 -11.36 -7.63
C GLU A 96 14.15 -12.85 -7.32
N ILE A 97 13.08 -13.44 -7.82
CA ILE A 97 12.86 -14.89 -7.81
C ILE A 97 12.95 -15.40 -9.23
N THR A 98 13.76 -16.45 -9.45
CA THR A 98 13.90 -17.11 -10.75
C THR A 98 13.35 -18.53 -10.67
N THR A 99 12.66 -18.96 -11.73
CA THR A 99 12.15 -20.32 -11.87
C THR A 99 13.03 -21.18 -12.80
N ASP A 100 12.84 -22.51 -12.77
CA ASP A 100 13.50 -23.49 -13.64
C ASP A 100 13.17 -23.31 -15.14
N LYS A 101 12.15 -22.54 -15.48
CA LYS A 101 11.78 -22.14 -16.84
C LYS A 101 12.27 -20.74 -17.21
N GLY A 102 13.11 -20.11 -16.38
CA GLY A 102 13.70 -18.80 -16.63
C GLY A 102 12.76 -17.62 -16.40
N ILE A 103 11.54 -17.84 -15.87
CA ILE A 103 10.65 -16.74 -15.50
C ILE A 103 11.22 -16.06 -14.26
N LYS A 104 11.37 -14.73 -14.33
CA LYS A 104 11.83 -13.88 -13.24
C LYS A 104 10.69 -13.04 -12.70
N GLY A 105 10.49 -13.04 -11.40
CA GLY A 105 9.59 -12.13 -10.70
C GLY A 105 10.34 -11.18 -9.79
N PHE A 106 9.80 -9.96 -9.67
CA PHE A 106 10.38 -8.89 -8.88
C PHE A 106 9.35 -8.36 -7.87
N GLY A 107 9.79 -8.15 -6.65
CA GLY A 107 8.95 -7.56 -5.60
C GLY A 107 9.74 -6.64 -4.70
N GLN A 108 9.18 -5.47 -4.40
CA GLN A 108 9.77 -4.51 -3.47
C GLN A 108 9.42 -4.89 -2.03
N GLY A 109 10.40 -4.85 -1.14
CA GLY A 109 10.21 -4.95 0.31
C GLY A 109 10.61 -3.67 1.02
N GLY A 110 10.16 -3.53 2.26
CA GLY A 110 10.46 -2.38 3.11
C GLY A 110 11.89 -2.34 3.62
N ILE A 111 12.19 -1.38 4.47
CA ILE A 111 13.54 -1.11 4.98
C ILE A 111 14.12 -2.33 5.71
N GLY A 112 15.36 -2.69 5.41
CA GLY A 112 16.18 -3.61 6.19
C GLY A 112 15.87 -5.10 6.06
N GLY A 113 14.83 -5.50 5.30
CA GLY A 113 14.39 -6.91 5.20
C GLY A 113 15.27 -7.81 4.32
N GLY A 114 16.16 -7.25 3.51
CA GLY A 114 17.01 -8.01 2.57
C GLY A 114 17.76 -9.19 3.20
N PRO A 115 18.50 -9.01 4.29
CA PRO A 115 19.19 -10.11 4.99
C PRO A 115 18.26 -11.23 5.45
N VAL A 116 17.03 -10.91 5.87
CA VAL A 116 16.03 -11.92 6.26
C VAL A 116 15.64 -12.77 5.04
N VAL A 117 15.45 -12.15 3.88
CA VAL A 117 15.17 -12.89 2.64
C VAL A 117 16.30 -13.87 2.33
N GLU A 118 17.55 -13.40 2.26
CA GLU A 118 18.68 -14.21 1.80
C GLU A 118 19.09 -15.28 2.83
N GLN A 119 19.13 -14.93 4.11
CA GLN A 119 19.65 -15.82 5.15
C GLN A 119 18.57 -16.75 5.72
N HIS A 120 17.29 -16.41 5.59
CA HIS A 120 16.22 -17.22 6.16
C HIS A 120 15.17 -17.67 5.13
N LEU A 121 14.48 -16.75 4.47
CA LEU A 121 13.30 -17.10 3.67
C LEU A 121 13.66 -17.87 2.40
N ALA A 122 14.75 -17.56 1.72
CA ALA A 122 15.15 -18.19 0.46
C ALA A 122 15.20 -19.72 0.53
N LYS A 123 15.76 -20.28 1.61
CA LYS A 123 15.86 -21.74 1.79
C LYS A 123 14.51 -22.45 1.91
N LEU A 124 13.46 -21.74 2.30
CA LEU A 124 12.11 -22.28 2.43
C LEU A 124 11.40 -22.35 1.08
N LEU A 125 11.87 -21.58 0.10
CA LEU A 125 11.24 -21.35 -1.19
C LEU A 125 11.86 -22.17 -2.32
N ILE A 126 13.17 -22.46 -2.26
CA ILE A 126 13.86 -23.23 -3.29
C ILE A 126 13.20 -24.60 -3.53
N GLY A 127 12.97 -24.92 -4.78
CA GLY A 127 12.31 -26.17 -5.22
C GLY A 127 10.78 -26.16 -5.07
N LYS A 128 10.17 -25.11 -4.54
CA LYS A 128 8.72 -24.99 -4.40
C LYS A 128 8.08 -24.46 -5.68
N ASP A 129 6.78 -24.74 -5.83
CA ASP A 129 5.96 -24.16 -6.89
C ASP A 129 5.54 -22.74 -6.49
N PRO A 130 5.84 -21.70 -7.30
CA PRO A 130 5.45 -20.32 -6.98
C PRO A 130 3.93 -20.11 -6.93
N PHE A 131 3.12 -21.00 -7.51
CA PHE A 131 1.65 -20.92 -7.46
C PHE A 131 1.06 -21.38 -6.12
N ASP A 132 1.82 -22.06 -5.28
CA ASP A 132 1.43 -22.38 -3.90
C ASP A 132 1.53 -21.16 -2.97
N ILE A 133 1.20 -19.96 -3.45
CA ILE A 133 1.49 -18.67 -2.83
C ILE A 133 0.96 -18.56 -1.39
N GLU A 134 -0.26 -19.04 -1.13
CA GLU A 134 -0.85 -19.05 0.20
C GLU A 134 -0.02 -19.87 1.20
N ARG A 135 0.43 -21.04 0.77
CA ARG A 135 1.27 -21.93 1.57
C ARG A 135 2.65 -21.34 1.79
N LEU A 136 3.23 -20.74 0.75
CA LEU A 136 4.55 -20.11 0.85
C LEU A 136 4.50 -18.91 1.80
N TRP A 137 3.47 -18.09 1.72
CA TRP A 137 3.25 -16.99 2.64
C TRP A 137 3.13 -17.47 4.10
N ASP A 138 2.27 -18.44 4.36
CA ASP A 138 2.07 -18.99 5.71
C ASP A 138 3.36 -19.67 6.25
N THR A 139 4.12 -20.34 5.39
CA THR A 139 5.42 -20.92 5.76
C THR A 139 6.41 -19.85 6.19
N MET A 140 6.53 -18.75 5.42
CA MET A 140 7.41 -17.63 5.78
C MET A 140 6.96 -16.96 7.07
N TRP A 141 5.68 -16.69 7.21
CA TRP A 141 5.10 -16.09 8.41
C TRP A 141 5.36 -16.93 9.66
N ARG A 142 5.06 -18.24 9.61
CA ARG A 142 5.30 -19.13 10.76
C ARG A 142 6.78 -19.25 11.10
N SER A 143 7.65 -19.23 10.11
CA SER A 143 9.08 -19.34 10.33
C SER A 143 9.71 -18.12 10.98
N THR A 144 9.11 -16.93 10.80
CA THR A 144 9.58 -15.67 11.39
C THR A 144 8.99 -15.36 12.75
N MET A 145 7.89 -16.02 13.12
CA MET A 145 7.05 -15.70 14.29
C MET A 145 7.78 -15.58 15.62
N TYR A 146 8.87 -16.35 15.80
CA TYR A 146 9.61 -16.37 17.06
C TYR A 146 10.52 -15.15 17.26
N TYR A 147 10.89 -14.46 16.17
CA TYR A 147 11.76 -13.27 16.25
C TYR A 147 11.14 -12.00 15.67
N ASP A 148 10.11 -12.14 14.83
CA ASP A 148 9.43 -10.98 14.24
C ASP A 148 7.95 -11.29 13.92
N ARG A 149 7.07 -10.35 14.24
CA ARG A 149 5.63 -10.38 13.92
C ARG A 149 5.15 -9.07 13.32
N ALA A 150 5.99 -8.03 13.34
CA ALA A 150 5.75 -6.68 12.85
C ALA A 150 7.11 -6.00 12.61
N GLY A 151 7.32 -5.46 11.42
CA GLY A 151 8.57 -4.80 11.05
C GLY A 151 9.39 -5.57 10.03
N ILE A 152 10.69 -5.70 10.25
CA ILE A 152 11.67 -6.13 9.23
C ILE A 152 11.38 -7.51 8.62
N GLY A 153 10.91 -8.46 9.41
CA GLY A 153 10.55 -9.79 8.89
C GLY A 153 9.33 -9.73 7.98
N THR A 154 8.35 -8.88 8.32
CA THR A 154 7.15 -8.67 7.49
C THR A 154 7.51 -7.91 6.21
N HIS A 155 8.44 -6.95 6.26
CA HIS A 155 9.02 -6.31 5.07
C HIS A 155 9.66 -7.34 4.14
N ALA A 156 10.37 -8.31 4.70
CA ALA A 156 10.99 -9.39 3.92
C ALA A 156 9.94 -10.27 3.22
N ILE A 157 8.89 -10.65 3.95
CA ILE A 157 7.77 -11.42 3.40
C ILE A 157 7.08 -10.65 2.28
N SER A 158 6.87 -9.34 2.44
CA SER A 158 6.24 -8.48 1.43
C SER A 158 6.97 -8.53 0.10
N GLY A 159 8.29 -8.35 0.11
CA GLY A 159 9.10 -8.39 -1.12
C GLY A 159 9.05 -9.75 -1.83
N VAL A 160 9.08 -10.84 -1.07
CA VAL A 160 8.96 -12.20 -1.61
C VAL A 160 7.57 -12.43 -2.20
N ASP A 161 6.51 -12.06 -1.48
CA ASP A 161 5.13 -12.23 -1.91
C ASP A 161 4.84 -11.49 -3.23
N LEU A 162 5.29 -10.25 -3.35
CA LEU A 162 5.15 -9.46 -4.57
C LEU A 162 5.92 -10.08 -5.75
N ALA A 163 7.13 -10.62 -5.51
CA ALA A 163 7.89 -11.33 -6.55
C ALA A 163 7.19 -12.61 -7.01
N LEU A 164 6.51 -13.33 -6.11
CA LEU A 164 5.70 -14.50 -6.46
C LEU A 164 4.48 -14.11 -7.30
N TRP A 165 3.76 -13.04 -6.95
CA TRP A 165 2.65 -12.52 -7.76
C TRP A 165 3.10 -12.09 -9.15
N ASP A 166 4.28 -11.46 -9.26
CA ASP A 166 4.87 -11.07 -10.54
C ASP A 166 5.17 -12.30 -11.42
N ILE A 167 5.73 -13.39 -10.84
CA ILE A 167 5.92 -14.68 -11.54
C ILE A 167 4.60 -15.24 -12.05
N ILE A 168 3.58 -15.30 -11.18
CA ILE A 168 2.27 -15.85 -11.52
C ILE A 168 1.68 -15.09 -12.70
N GLY A 169 1.69 -13.75 -12.64
CA GLY A 169 1.21 -12.90 -13.72
C GLY A 169 1.97 -13.09 -15.02
N LYS A 170 3.31 -13.20 -14.99
CA LYS A 170 4.16 -13.46 -16.15
C LYS A 170 3.94 -14.85 -16.73
N ALA A 171 3.84 -15.87 -15.89
CA ALA A 171 3.57 -17.25 -16.32
C ALA A 171 2.21 -17.37 -17.01
N LEU A 172 1.19 -16.65 -16.53
CA LEU A 172 -0.15 -16.61 -17.11
C LEU A 172 -0.31 -15.53 -18.20
N LYS A 173 0.74 -14.76 -18.49
CA LYS A 173 0.73 -13.64 -19.45
C LYS A 173 -0.39 -12.63 -19.17
N THR A 174 -0.60 -12.32 -17.89
CA THR A 174 -1.74 -11.54 -17.41
C THR A 174 -1.27 -10.54 -16.35
N PRO A 175 -1.73 -9.27 -16.37
CA PRO A 175 -1.48 -8.31 -15.30
C PRO A 175 -2.08 -8.79 -13.97
N VAL A 176 -1.39 -8.54 -12.86
CA VAL A 176 -1.79 -9.02 -11.54
C VAL A 176 -3.21 -8.56 -11.15
N TYR A 177 -3.60 -7.32 -11.47
CA TYR A 177 -4.95 -6.85 -11.11
C TYR A 177 -6.08 -7.74 -11.68
N ARG A 178 -5.87 -8.34 -12.88
CA ARG A 178 -6.84 -9.27 -13.47
C ARG A 178 -6.93 -10.59 -12.73
N LEU A 179 -5.84 -11.03 -12.13
CA LEU A 179 -5.77 -12.29 -11.35
C LEU A 179 -6.45 -12.16 -9.98
N ILE A 180 -6.47 -10.95 -9.43
CA ILE A 180 -7.03 -10.71 -8.08
C ILE A 180 -8.46 -10.15 -8.08
N GLY A 181 -9.14 -10.14 -9.24
CA GLY A 181 -10.55 -9.78 -9.32
C GLY A 181 -10.92 -8.89 -10.52
N GLY A 182 -9.94 -8.31 -11.22
CA GLY A 182 -10.20 -7.44 -12.37
C GLY A 182 -10.53 -6.00 -11.96
N LYS A 183 -11.00 -5.21 -12.92
CA LYS A 183 -11.32 -3.79 -12.70
C LYS A 183 -12.62 -3.63 -11.90
N THR A 184 -12.56 -2.91 -10.80
CA THR A 184 -13.74 -2.46 -10.02
C THR A 184 -14.11 -1.01 -10.35
N LYS A 185 -13.26 -0.31 -11.08
CA LYS A 185 -13.41 1.08 -11.55
C LYS A 185 -12.67 1.26 -12.88
N ASP A 186 -13.04 2.26 -13.67
CA ASP A 186 -12.41 2.51 -14.98
C ASP A 186 -10.98 3.05 -14.83
N ARG A 187 -10.77 3.90 -13.83
CA ARG A 187 -9.49 4.52 -13.46
C ARG A 187 -9.50 4.86 -11.98
N ILE A 188 -8.32 5.01 -11.39
CA ILE A 188 -8.15 5.25 -9.96
C ILE A 188 -7.91 6.75 -9.73
N PRO A 189 -8.80 7.47 -9.03
CA PRO A 189 -8.50 8.82 -8.58
C PRO A 189 -7.28 8.84 -7.67
N ALA A 190 -6.44 9.88 -7.79
CA ALA A 190 -5.19 9.98 -7.02
C ALA A 190 -5.18 11.22 -6.12
N TYR A 191 -4.47 11.12 -5.00
CA TYR A 191 -4.03 12.24 -4.19
C TYR A 191 -2.51 12.32 -4.17
N CYS A 192 -1.97 13.53 -3.93
CA CYS A 192 -0.53 13.74 -3.85
C CYS A 192 -0.10 14.05 -2.43
N THR A 193 0.96 13.36 -1.98
CA THR A 193 1.58 13.58 -0.68
C THR A 193 2.77 14.52 -0.81
N GLY A 194 2.81 15.54 0.05
CA GLY A 194 3.90 16.50 0.16
C GLY A 194 3.42 17.94 0.31
N ASN A 195 4.36 18.84 0.64
CA ASN A 195 4.06 20.24 0.89
C ASN A 195 4.41 21.17 -0.29
N ASP A 196 4.69 20.61 -1.47
CA ASP A 196 4.92 21.34 -2.72
C ASP A 196 3.61 21.73 -3.39
N ILE A 197 2.74 22.42 -2.63
CA ILE A 197 1.32 22.65 -2.94
C ILE A 197 1.13 23.28 -4.32
N ASP A 198 1.91 24.32 -4.65
CA ASP A 198 1.76 25.03 -5.92
C ASP A 198 2.05 24.14 -7.11
N GLN A 199 3.10 23.30 -7.03
CA GLN A 199 3.42 22.32 -8.05
C GLN A 199 2.31 21.28 -8.20
N HIS A 200 1.80 20.74 -7.09
CA HIS A 200 0.72 19.75 -7.12
C HIS A 200 -0.56 20.29 -7.76
N LEU A 201 -0.91 21.55 -7.44
CA LEU A 201 -2.07 22.21 -8.03
C LEU A 201 -1.87 22.53 -9.50
N GLU A 202 -0.69 23.02 -9.89
CA GLU A 202 -0.33 23.28 -11.28
C GLU A 202 -0.39 22.00 -12.12
N PHE A 203 0.05 20.87 -11.55
CA PHE A 203 -0.03 19.57 -12.19
C PHE A 203 -1.48 19.07 -12.34
N GLY A 204 -2.40 19.54 -11.51
CA GLY A 204 -3.83 19.24 -11.58
C GLY A 204 -4.40 18.37 -10.45
N PHE A 205 -3.65 18.12 -9.38
CA PHE A 205 -4.20 17.42 -8.23
C PHE A 205 -5.30 18.22 -7.54
N LYS A 206 -6.37 17.56 -7.14
CA LYS A 206 -7.49 18.09 -6.35
C LYS A 206 -7.57 17.50 -4.95
N ARG A 207 -6.64 16.61 -4.61
CA ARG A 207 -6.53 15.95 -3.32
C ARG A 207 -5.08 16.02 -2.87
N LEU A 208 -4.82 16.61 -1.69
CA LEU A 208 -3.47 16.86 -1.18
C LEU A 208 -3.34 16.33 0.23
N LYS A 209 -2.30 15.50 0.49
CA LYS A 209 -1.92 15.07 1.84
C LYS A 209 -0.69 15.87 2.29
N LEU A 210 -0.85 16.66 3.36
CA LEU A 210 0.15 17.58 3.88
C LEU A 210 0.86 16.97 5.08
N ALA A 211 2.19 17.09 5.11
CA ALA A 211 2.99 16.74 6.28
C ALA A 211 2.89 17.86 7.34
N MET A 212 2.58 17.48 8.58
CA MET A 212 2.49 18.41 9.71
C MET A 212 3.86 18.56 10.37
N ALA A 213 4.39 19.80 10.36
CA ALA A 213 5.73 20.09 10.87
C ALA A 213 5.80 20.24 12.40
N HIS A 214 4.65 20.44 13.07
CA HIS A 214 4.61 20.77 14.49
C HIS A 214 3.82 19.76 15.30
N GLY A 215 4.30 19.50 16.52
CA GLY A 215 3.69 18.61 17.50
C GLY A 215 3.60 19.23 18.90
N PRO A 216 3.31 18.43 19.95
CA PRO A 216 3.08 18.91 21.31
C PRO A 216 4.21 19.76 21.89
N ALA A 217 5.47 19.44 21.56
CA ALA A 217 6.63 20.22 22.03
C ALA A 217 6.68 21.66 21.50
N ASP A 218 5.92 21.97 20.43
CA ASP A 218 5.83 23.31 19.85
C ASP A 218 4.70 24.16 20.47
N GLY A 219 3.87 23.57 21.32
CA GLY A 219 2.76 24.22 21.99
C GLY A 219 1.78 24.90 21.02
N ARG A 220 1.09 25.93 21.51
CA ARG A 220 0.07 26.65 20.73
C ARG A 220 0.59 27.39 19.51
N GLU A 221 1.88 27.77 19.50
CA GLU A 221 2.47 28.41 18.32
C GLU A 221 2.60 27.40 17.17
N GLY A 222 3.06 26.18 17.46
CA GLY A 222 3.12 25.10 16.48
C GLY A 222 1.72 24.75 15.94
N MET A 223 0.70 24.70 16.81
CA MET A 223 -0.68 24.49 16.38
C MET A 223 -1.13 25.54 15.37
N ARG A 224 -0.87 26.84 15.66
CA ARG A 224 -1.22 27.92 14.74
C ARG A 224 -0.51 27.78 13.40
N LYS A 225 0.77 27.43 13.38
CA LYS A 225 1.54 27.23 12.15
C LYS A 225 0.97 26.07 11.31
N ASN A 226 0.61 24.94 11.94
CA ASN A 226 -0.07 23.85 11.26
C ASN A 226 -1.42 24.30 10.66
N ALA A 227 -2.23 25.00 11.43
CA ALA A 227 -3.52 25.53 10.98
C ALA A 227 -3.37 26.58 9.84
N ASP A 228 -2.35 27.43 9.90
CA ASP A 228 -2.04 28.41 8.85
C ASP A 228 -1.65 27.74 7.52
N LEU A 229 -0.87 26.65 7.57
CA LEU A 229 -0.57 25.85 6.39
C LEU A 229 -1.86 25.29 5.75
N VAL A 230 -2.74 24.71 6.56
CA VAL A 230 -4.02 24.15 6.07
C VAL A 230 -4.92 25.27 5.53
N LYS A 231 -5.01 26.40 6.20
CA LYS A 231 -5.75 27.60 5.74
C LYS A 231 -5.25 28.09 4.39
N ALA A 232 -3.94 28.25 4.24
CA ALA A 232 -3.31 28.67 2.99
C ALA A 232 -3.57 27.67 1.86
N THR A 233 -3.46 26.37 2.15
CA THR A 233 -3.76 25.31 1.19
C THR A 233 -5.23 25.32 0.78
N ARG A 234 -6.16 25.45 1.70
CA ARG A 234 -7.60 25.55 1.41
C ARG A 234 -7.92 26.75 0.52
N ALA A 235 -7.30 27.90 0.78
CA ALA A 235 -7.47 29.10 -0.03
C ALA A 235 -7.01 28.89 -1.50
N LYS A 236 -5.94 28.13 -1.73
CA LYS A 236 -5.42 27.80 -3.06
C LYS A 236 -6.22 26.70 -3.76
N LEU A 237 -6.54 25.64 -3.03
CA LEU A 237 -7.22 24.45 -3.56
C LEU A 237 -8.70 24.71 -3.88
N GLY A 238 -9.32 25.69 -3.19
CA GLY A 238 -10.77 25.95 -3.27
C GLY A 238 -11.60 25.01 -2.38
N PRO A 239 -12.93 25.22 -2.33
CA PRO A 239 -13.80 24.51 -1.38
C PRO A 239 -13.99 23.02 -1.71
N GLU A 240 -13.91 22.63 -2.98
CA GLU A 240 -14.26 21.30 -3.47
C GLU A 240 -13.10 20.29 -3.40
N GLY A 241 -11.87 20.73 -3.16
CA GLY A 241 -10.73 19.85 -3.06
C GLY A 241 -10.59 19.22 -1.68
N ASP A 242 -9.94 18.06 -1.61
CA ASP A 242 -9.72 17.34 -0.35
C ASP A 242 -8.33 17.66 0.23
N ILE A 243 -8.28 17.98 1.53
CA ILE A 243 -7.05 18.14 2.28
C ILE A 243 -6.96 17.04 3.32
N MET A 244 -5.86 16.32 3.33
CA MET A 244 -5.52 15.30 4.30
C MET A 244 -4.28 15.73 5.05
N LEU A 245 -4.15 15.32 6.31
CA LEU A 245 -2.99 15.67 7.15
C LEU A 245 -2.30 14.40 7.62
N ASP A 246 -0.99 14.36 7.40
CA ASP A 246 -0.09 13.33 7.91
C ASP A 246 0.65 13.88 9.13
N CYS A 247 0.37 13.29 10.28
CA CYS A 247 0.94 13.71 11.57
C CYS A 247 2.08 12.80 12.03
N TRP A 248 2.33 11.76 11.30
CA TRP A 248 3.43 10.81 11.42
C TRP A 248 3.77 10.42 12.86
N MET A 249 2.76 9.99 13.61
CA MET A 249 2.87 9.45 14.98
C MET A 249 3.35 10.47 16.04
N ALA A 250 3.28 11.77 15.74
CA ALA A 250 3.92 12.80 16.56
C ALA A 250 3.03 13.42 17.62
N TRP A 251 1.70 13.29 17.53
CA TRP A 251 0.77 14.01 18.39
C TRP A 251 0.37 13.19 19.63
N THR A 252 -0.37 13.85 20.51
CA THR A 252 -1.03 13.25 21.68
C THR A 252 -2.56 13.40 21.53
N GLU A 253 -3.34 12.73 22.36
CA GLU A 253 -4.80 12.84 22.31
C GLU A 253 -5.24 14.30 22.51
N ASP A 254 -4.76 14.97 23.55
CA ASP A 254 -5.16 16.37 23.84
C ASP A 254 -4.76 17.32 22.71
N TYR A 255 -3.52 17.17 22.18
CA TYR A 255 -3.07 17.99 21.06
C TYR A 255 -3.93 17.75 19.81
N THR A 256 -4.32 16.51 19.56
CA THR A 256 -5.19 16.15 18.43
C THR A 256 -6.59 16.74 18.56
N LEU A 257 -7.17 16.74 19.74
CA LEU A 257 -8.47 17.35 20.00
C LEU A 257 -8.44 18.87 19.76
N ASP A 258 -7.45 19.56 20.34
CA ASP A 258 -7.26 21.00 20.15
C ASP A 258 -7.02 21.35 18.66
N MET A 259 -6.22 20.55 17.95
CA MET A 259 -6.00 20.73 16.51
C MET A 259 -7.26 20.48 15.68
N ALA A 260 -8.04 19.46 16.01
CA ALA A 260 -9.29 19.17 15.29
C ALA A 260 -10.27 20.33 15.40
N ASP A 261 -10.38 20.96 16.57
CA ASP A 261 -11.20 22.15 16.77
C ASP A 261 -10.69 23.34 15.95
N MET A 262 -9.38 23.60 15.94
CA MET A 262 -8.77 24.67 15.14
C MET A 262 -8.93 24.43 13.63
N LEU A 263 -8.98 23.18 13.19
CA LEU A 263 -9.09 22.80 11.79
C LEU A 263 -10.54 22.74 11.28
N GLY A 264 -11.54 22.82 12.18
CA GLY A 264 -12.96 22.73 11.83
C GLY A 264 -13.40 23.60 10.64
N PRO A 265 -12.93 24.87 10.50
CA PRO A 265 -13.30 25.73 9.39
C PRO A 265 -12.77 25.32 8.01
N TYR A 266 -11.82 24.40 7.95
CA TYR A 266 -11.05 24.11 6.71
C TYR A 266 -11.45 22.83 6.00
N ASN A 267 -12.48 22.11 6.46
CA ASN A 267 -12.99 20.87 5.85
C ASN A 267 -11.88 19.86 5.55
N VAL A 268 -11.08 19.50 6.58
CA VAL A 268 -10.04 18.47 6.48
C VAL A 268 -10.69 17.10 6.35
N TYR A 269 -10.23 16.29 5.40
CA TYR A 269 -10.82 14.99 5.10
C TYR A 269 -10.42 13.91 6.11
N TRP A 270 -9.13 13.83 6.47
CA TRP A 270 -8.64 12.97 7.57
C TRP A 270 -7.43 13.55 8.29
N LEU A 271 -7.22 13.08 9.53
CA LEU A 271 -5.98 13.13 10.29
C LEU A 271 -5.35 11.74 10.29
N GLU A 272 -4.12 11.62 9.78
CA GLU A 272 -3.38 10.38 9.64
C GLU A 272 -2.33 10.27 10.74
N GLU A 273 -2.21 9.06 11.34
CA GLU A 273 -1.18 8.71 12.32
C GLU A 273 -0.93 9.75 13.39
N VAL A 274 -2.02 10.26 13.99
CA VAL A 274 -1.91 11.27 15.06
C VAL A 274 -1.22 10.73 16.31
N LEU A 275 -1.42 9.45 16.65
CA LEU A 275 -0.82 8.77 17.79
C LEU A 275 0.19 7.71 17.32
N GLN A 276 0.96 7.19 18.27
CA GLN A 276 1.86 6.06 18.01
C GLN A 276 1.06 4.79 17.63
N PRO A 277 1.56 3.92 16.74
CA PRO A 277 0.78 2.84 16.13
C PRO A 277 0.16 1.85 17.12
N HIS A 278 0.81 1.63 18.26
CA HIS A 278 0.35 0.70 19.29
C HIS A 278 -0.78 1.23 20.20
N ASP A 279 -1.14 2.53 20.11
CA ASP A 279 -2.21 3.11 20.92
C ASP A 279 -3.58 2.96 20.24
N TYR A 280 -3.98 1.72 19.99
CA TYR A 280 -5.26 1.39 19.36
C TYR A 280 -6.46 2.02 20.10
N ALA A 281 -6.42 1.99 21.44
CA ALA A 281 -7.49 2.53 22.27
C ALA A 281 -7.56 4.06 22.20
N GLY A 282 -6.42 4.76 22.17
CA GLY A 282 -6.34 6.21 21.99
C GLY A 282 -6.93 6.64 20.65
N PHE A 283 -6.58 5.98 19.56
CA PHE A 283 -7.21 6.19 18.26
C PHE A 283 -8.75 6.02 18.33
N GLY A 284 -9.24 4.99 19.03
CA GLY A 284 -10.67 4.76 19.23
C GLY A 284 -11.36 5.88 19.99
N ARG A 285 -10.72 6.41 21.04
CA ARG A 285 -11.23 7.58 21.79
C ARG A 285 -11.29 8.83 20.92
N LEU A 286 -10.25 9.10 20.14
CA LEU A 286 -10.22 10.24 19.20
C LEU A 286 -11.30 10.11 18.13
N LYS A 287 -11.46 8.96 17.51
CA LYS A 287 -12.54 8.70 16.53
C LYS A 287 -13.93 8.88 17.15
N ALA A 288 -14.08 8.52 18.42
CA ALA A 288 -15.34 8.74 19.16
C ALA A 288 -15.61 10.23 19.47
N ALA A 289 -14.56 10.99 19.74
CA ALA A 289 -14.66 12.42 20.08
C ALA A 289 -14.77 13.32 18.83
N ILE A 290 -13.93 13.11 17.83
CA ILE A 290 -13.87 13.94 16.61
C ILE A 290 -14.87 13.42 15.59
N LYS A 291 -15.92 14.19 15.27
CA LYS A 291 -17.00 13.77 14.35
C LYS A 291 -16.92 14.40 12.96
N HIS A 292 -16.18 15.48 12.82
CA HIS A 292 -16.12 16.29 11.60
C HIS A 292 -14.87 16.03 10.76
N ILE A 293 -13.87 15.31 11.30
CA ILE A 293 -12.68 14.87 10.57
C ILE A 293 -12.50 13.36 10.80
N ARG A 294 -12.19 12.62 9.76
CA ARG A 294 -11.93 11.17 9.86
C ARG A 294 -10.57 10.93 10.50
N ILE A 295 -10.43 9.81 11.21
CA ILE A 295 -9.13 9.29 11.66
C ILE A 295 -8.67 8.22 10.67
N ALA A 296 -7.43 8.32 10.23
CA ALA A 296 -6.74 7.38 9.37
C ALA A 296 -5.46 6.85 10.04
N THR A 297 -5.12 5.60 9.85
CA THR A 297 -3.87 4.98 10.32
C THR A 297 -3.65 3.64 9.65
N GLY A 298 -2.45 3.09 9.81
CA GLY A 298 -2.18 1.71 9.39
C GLY A 298 -0.99 1.54 8.46
N GLU A 299 -0.29 2.60 8.08
CA GLU A 299 0.95 2.49 7.32
C GLU A 299 2.01 1.73 8.14
N HIS A 300 2.11 2.00 9.44
CA HIS A 300 3.00 1.29 10.38
C HIS A 300 2.30 0.13 11.11
N GLU A 301 1.20 -0.41 10.53
CA GLU A 301 0.55 -1.59 11.06
C GLU A 301 0.81 -2.81 10.16
N TYR A 302 0.89 -3.98 10.76
CA TYR A 302 1.36 -5.19 10.10
C TYR A 302 0.34 -6.31 10.17
N THR A 303 0.14 -6.97 9.05
CA THR A 303 -0.71 -8.14 8.86
C THR A 303 -2.18 -7.95 9.30
N ARG A 304 -3.07 -8.83 8.86
CA ARG A 304 -4.47 -8.85 9.34
C ARG A 304 -4.61 -8.95 10.87
N TYR A 305 -3.56 -9.39 11.56
CA TYR A 305 -3.60 -9.54 13.02
C TYR A 305 -3.51 -8.18 13.73
N GLY A 306 -2.67 -7.26 13.24
CA GLY A 306 -2.62 -5.89 13.74
C GLY A 306 -3.86 -5.10 13.31
N PHE A 307 -4.31 -5.23 12.07
CA PHE A 307 -5.54 -4.61 11.59
C PHE A 307 -6.80 -5.10 12.34
N ARG A 308 -6.79 -6.34 12.85
CA ARG A 308 -7.82 -6.80 13.78
C ARG A 308 -7.82 -5.99 15.09
N GLN A 309 -6.65 -5.58 15.61
CA GLN A 309 -6.61 -4.71 16.79
C GLN A 309 -7.22 -3.33 16.49
N LEU A 310 -6.92 -2.74 15.33
CA LEU A 310 -7.58 -1.50 14.89
C LEU A 310 -9.11 -1.66 14.82
N LEU A 311 -9.60 -2.81 14.39
CA LEU A 311 -11.02 -3.12 14.32
C LEU A 311 -11.64 -3.25 15.72
N GLU A 312 -11.05 -4.09 16.59
CA GLU A 312 -11.55 -4.38 17.94
C GLU A 312 -11.65 -3.12 18.80
N HIS A 313 -10.75 -2.14 18.59
CA HIS A 313 -10.76 -0.85 19.29
C HIS A 313 -11.52 0.26 18.53
N ASN A 314 -12.09 -0.05 17.37
CA ASN A 314 -12.74 0.94 16.48
C ASN A 314 -11.85 2.17 16.20
N SER A 315 -10.56 1.93 15.95
CA SER A 315 -9.49 2.92 15.98
C SER A 315 -9.56 3.92 14.83
N ALA A 316 -9.96 3.52 13.63
CA ALA A 316 -9.91 4.38 12.46
C ALA A 316 -11.09 4.13 11.50
N SER A 317 -11.41 5.14 10.68
CA SER A 317 -12.41 5.05 9.60
C SER A 317 -11.76 4.71 8.26
N ILE A 318 -10.45 4.92 8.16
CA ILE A 318 -9.64 4.67 6.97
C ILE A 318 -8.41 3.89 7.42
N TRP A 319 -8.14 2.76 6.74
CA TRP A 319 -6.95 1.97 6.93
C TRP A 319 -5.98 2.19 5.79
N GLN A 320 -4.68 2.34 6.12
CA GLN A 320 -3.63 2.70 5.17
C GLN A 320 -2.47 1.69 5.16
N PRO A 321 -2.76 0.38 5.01
CA PRO A 321 -1.69 -0.62 4.97
C PRO A 321 -0.68 -0.32 3.85
N ASP A 322 0.61 -0.48 4.12
CA ASP A 322 1.64 -0.44 3.09
C ASP A 322 1.89 -1.85 2.54
N MET A 323 1.79 -2.03 1.23
CA MET A 323 1.95 -3.33 0.58
C MET A 323 3.38 -3.88 0.71
N HIS A 324 4.38 -2.99 0.79
CA HIS A 324 5.78 -3.38 0.95
C HIS A 324 6.13 -3.74 2.40
N TRP A 325 5.21 -3.42 3.37
CA TRP A 325 5.46 -3.59 4.82
C TRP A 325 4.52 -4.60 5.47
N CYS A 326 3.24 -4.58 5.12
CA CYS A 326 2.21 -5.32 5.84
C CYS A 326 2.17 -6.84 5.59
N GLY A 327 3.01 -7.36 4.70
CA GLY A 327 3.04 -8.78 4.32
C GLY A 327 2.75 -9.05 2.84
N GLY A 328 2.85 -8.04 1.98
CA GLY A 328 2.67 -8.17 0.54
C GLY A 328 1.21 -8.12 0.09
N LEU A 329 1.00 -8.38 -1.20
CA LEU A 329 -0.34 -8.34 -1.83
C LEU A 329 -1.29 -9.40 -1.26
N THR A 330 -0.78 -10.60 -0.97
CA THR A 330 -1.56 -11.69 -0.36
C THR A 330 -2.18 -11.25 0.96
N GLU A 331 -1.41 -10.60 1.83
CA GLU A 331 -1.90 -10.15 3.12
C GLU A 331 -2.75 -8.88 3.00
N LEU A 332 -2.37 -7.94 2.13
CA LEU A 332 -3.14 -6.73 1.86
C LEU A 332 -4.57 -7.04 1.41
N ARG A 333 -4.76 -8.07 0.57
CA ARG A 333 -6.09 -8.53 0.17
C ARG A 333 -6.92 -9.03 1.35
N ARG A 334 -6.31 -9.73 2.30
CA ARG A 334 -6.97 -10.21 3.53
C ARG A 334 -7.37 -9.06 4.44
N ILE A 335 -6.48 -8.06 4.58
CA ILE A 335 -6.74 -6.82 5.32
C ILE A 335 -7.93 -6.09 4.70
N ALA A 336 -7.95 -5.93 3.38
CA ALA A 336 -9.03 -5.25 2.68
C ALA A 336 -10.38 -6.00 2.78
N ALA A 337 -10.35 -7.33 2.73
CA ALA A 337 -11.55 -8.15 2.93
C ALA A 337 -12.12 -8.02 4.35
N LEU A 338 -11.23 -7.98 5.36
CA LEU A 338 -11.63 -7.70 6.74
C LEU A 338 -12.24 -6.30 6.86
N ALA A 339 -11.60 -5.29 6.29
CA ALA A 339 -12.07 -3.91 6.28
C ALA A 339 -13.45 -3.77 5.61
N ALA A 340 -13.64 -4.43 4.45
CA ALA A 340 -14.88 -4.37 3.69
C ALA A 340 -16.10 -4.90 4.46
N ALA A 341 -15.90 -5.92 5.31
CA ALA A 341 -16.97 -6.49 6.15
C ALA A 341 -17.48 -5.51 7.22
N TYR A 342 -16.78 -4.39 7.44
CA TYR A 342 -17.10 -3.36 8.44
C TYR A 342 -17.21 -1.95 7.83
N ASP A 343 -17.41 -1.86 6.51
CA ASP A 343 -17.52 -0.60 5.77
C ASP A 343 -16.31 0.34 5.96
N ILE A 344 -15.12 -0.22 6.21
CA ILE A 344 -13.89 0.54 6.37
C ILE A 344 -13.23 0.73 5.00
N THR A 345 -12.90 1.98 4.68
CA THR A 345 -12.15 2.34 3.48
C THR A 345 -10.67 1.96 3.64
N VAL A 346 -10.09 1.40 2.59
CA VAL A 346 -8.65 1.08 2.54
C VAL A 346 -7.99 1.98 1.50
N LEU A 347 -7.03 2.79 1.94
CA LEU A 347 -6.24 3.67 1.08
C LEU A 347 -4.76 3.35 1.33
N PRO A 348 -4.18 2.39 0.60
CA PRO A 348 -2.83 1.95 0.90
C PRO A 348 -1.83 3.08 0.83
N HIS A 349 -0.95 3.18 1.85
CA HIS A 349 0.27 3.96 1.76
C HIS A 349 1.04 3.52 0.51
N VAL A 350 1.59 4.45 -0.24
CA VAL A 350 2.21 4.26 -1.57
C VAL A 350 1.36 3.49 -2.59
N GLY A 351 0.03 3.50 -2.44
CA GLY A 351 -0.89 2.75 -3.31
C GLY A 351 -0.91 3.18 -4.77
N GLY A 352 -0.24 4.28 -5.12
CA GLY A 352 -0.03 4.77 -6.48
C GLY A 352 1.25 4.28 -7.13
N THR A 353 2.06 3.47 -6.46
CA THR A 353 3.22 2.80 -7.07
C THR A 353 2.78 1.80 -8.13
N ARG A 354 3.73 1.41 -8.99
CA ARG A 354 3.46 0.52 -10.12
C ARG A 354 2.82 -0.82 -9.71
N ASP A 355 3.20 -1.35 -8.58
CA ASP A 355 2.61 -2.55 -7.97
C ASP A 355 1.34 -2.24 -7.16
N GLY A 356 1.30 -1.10 -6.44
CA GLY A 356 0.17 -0.69 -5.61
C GLY A 356 -1.12 -0.47 -6.39
N VAL A 357 -1.03 0.09 -7.59
CA VAL A 357 -2.19 0.35 -8.45
C VAL A 357 -2.93 -0.92 -8.88
N HIS A 358 -2.28 -2.09 -8.91
CA HIS A 358 -2.95 -3.36 -9.19
C HIS A 358 -3.97 -3.70 -8.12
N PHE A 359 -3.57 -3.56 -6.85
CA PHE A 359 -4.48 -3.78 -5.72
C PHE A 359 -5.64 -2.78 -5.73
N THR A 360 -5.32 -1.49 -5.85
CA THR A 360 -6.33 -0.41 -5.80
C THR A 360 -7.36 -0.54 -6.92
N MET A 361 -6.93 -0.92 -8.14
CA MET A 361 -7.84 -1.16 -9.26
C MET A 361 -8.83 -2.31 -9.01
N ALA A 362 -8.37 -3.38 -8.37
CA ALA A 362 -9.15 -4.60 -8.19
C ALA A 362 -9.97 -4.62 -6.88
N THR A 363 -9.86 -3.60 -6.03
CA THR A 363 -10.45 -3.60 -4.69
C THR A 363 -11.56 -2.54 -4.58
N THR A 364 -12.77 -2.97 -4.24
CA THR A 364 -13.97 -2.10 -4.21
C THR A 364 -13.91 -1.04 -3.13
N ASN A 365 -13.42 -1.38 -1.93
CA ASN A 365 -13.27 -0.45 -0.81
C ASN A 365 -11.92 0.29 -0.78
N ALA A 366 -11.18 0.30 -1.92
CA ALA A 366 -9.96 1.10 -2.13
C ALA A 366 -10.20 2.16 -3.22
N PRO A 367 -10.85 3.30 -2.92
CA PRO A 367 -11.31 4.23 -3.93
C PRO A 367 -10.23 5.11 -4.54
N TRP A 368 -9.12 5.39 -3.84
CA TRP A 368 -8.06 6.30 -4.27
C TRP A 368 -6.68 5.66 -4.15
N SER A 369 -5.70 6.27 -4.84
CA SER A 369 -4.29 5.93 -4.72
C SER A 369 -3.46 7.11 -4.26
N GLU A 370 -2.46 6.85 -3.42
CA GLU A 370 -1.46 7.81 -3.00
C GLU A 370 -0.35 7.91 -4.04
N MET A 371 0.01 9.13 -4.41
CA MET A 371 1.11 9.41 -5.33
C MET A 371 2.11 10.38 -4.72
N PHE A 372 3.37 10.22 -5.10
CA PHE A 372 4.47 11.13 -4.79
C PHE A 372 5.04 11.67 -6.08
N MET A 373 4.98 12.98 -6.25
CA MET A 373 5.58 13.63 -7.43
C MET A 373 7.10 13.77 -7.26
N PRO A 374 7.86 13.81 -8.37
CA PRO A 374 9.24 14.28 -8.31
C PRO A 374 9.30 15.69 -7.71
N ALA A 375 10.36 15.98 -6.97
CA ALA A 375 10.55 17.30 -6.34
C ALA A 375 10.50 18.44 -7.37
N PRO A 376 10.10 19.66 -6.95
CA PRO A 376 10.19 20.84 -7.79
C PRO A 376 11.60 21.12 -8.29
N GLY A 377 11.73 21.83 -9.43
CA GLY A 377 13.01 22.23 -10.03
C GLY A 377 13.48 21.35 -11.18
N GLY A 378 12.81 20.23 -11.44
CA GLY A 378 13.11 19.37 -12.59
C GLY A 378 12.68 19.97 -13.93
N PRO A 379 13.33 19.62 -15.06
CA PRO A 379 12.86 19.97 -16.38
C PRO A 379 11.54 19.23 -16.67
N LYS A 380 10.73 19.79 -17.58
CA LYS A 380 9.43 19.20 -17.97
C LYS A 380 9.50 17.69 -18.30
N ALA A 381 10.58 17.26 -18.93
CA ALA A 381 10.80 15.85 -19.28
C ALA A 381 10.81 14.88 -18.08
N VAL A 382 11.16 15.34 -16.86
CA VAL A 382 11.09 14.53 -15.64
C VAL A 382 9.63 14.22 -15.32
N TYR A 383 8.77 15.22 -15.34
CA TYR A 383 7.35 15.08 -14.99
C TYR A 383 6.57 14.35 -16.07
N ASP A 384 6.92 14.58 -17.34
CA ASP A 384 6.32 13.87 -18.49
C ASP A 384 6.62 12.35 -18.38
N LEU A 385 7.88 11.99 -18.18
CA LEU A 385 8.27 10.58 -18.03
C LEU A 385 7.69 9.96 -16.76
N TRP A 386 7.69 10.70 -15.64
CA TRP A 386 7.06 10.23 -14.40
C TRP A 386 5.56 9.95 -14.62
N SER A 387 4.85 10.84 -15.33
CA SER A 387 3.44 10.67 -15.67
C SER A 387 3.20 9.43 -16.53
N GLU A 388 4.03 9.23 -17.54
CA GLU A 388 3.96 8.05 -18.41
C GLU A 388 4.20 6.76 -17.62
N LEU A 389 5.27 6.70 -16.81
CA LEU A 389 5.62 5.52 -16.02
C LEU A 389 4.54 5.14 -14.99
N ASN A 390 3.80 6.11 -14.47
CA ASN A 390 2.71 5.91 -13.52
C ASN A 390 1.32 5.91 -14.18
N SER A 391 1.26 5.88 -15.52
CA SER A 391 0.00 5.88 -16.28
C SER A 391 -0.96 6.99 -15.83
N VAL A 392 -0.42 8.19 -15.61
CA VAL A 392 -1.17 9.36 -15.14
C VAL A 392 -2.07 9.90 -16.25
N SER A 393 -3.30 10.23 -15.88
CA SER A 393 -4.25 10.92 -16.77
C SER A 393 -4.99 12.02 -16.01
N HIS A 394 -5.43 13.05 -16.76
CA HIS A 394 -6.20 14.16 -16.22
C HIS A 394 -7.70 13.94 -16.45
N GLY A 395 -8.53 14.41 -15.54
CA GLY A 395 -9.98 14.36 -15.64
C GLY A 395 -10.65 15.46 -14.83
N PRO A 396 -11.99 15.52 -14.82
CA PRO A 396 -12.74 16.61 -14.20
C PRO A 396 -12.46 16.76 -12.70
N ASP A 397 -12.22 15.63 -12.01
CA ASP A 397 -12.00 15.60 -10.56
C ASP A 397 -10.51 15.54 -10.19
N GLY A 398 -9.59 15.85 -11.10
CA GLY A 398 -8.17 15.89 -10.87
C GLY A 398 -7.38 14.80 -11.59
N ILE A 399 -6.41 14.23 -10.90
CA ILE A 399 -5.46 13.22 -11.40
C ILE A 399 -5.99 11.82 -11.18
N TYR A 400 -5.70 10.95 -12.16
CA TYR A 400 -6.02 9.53 -12.14
C TYR A 400 -4.81 8.71 -12.56
N THR A 401 -4.77 7.48 -12.08
CA THR A 401 -3.79 6.46 -12.50
C THR A 401 -4.47 5.13 -12.82
N GLN A 402 -3.72 4.20 -13.39
CA GLN A 402 -4.17 2.84 -13.66
C GLN A 402 -2.99 1.87 -13.71
N PRO A 403 -3.21 0.57 -13.44
CA PRO A 403 -2.16 -0.42 -13.56
C PRO A 403 -1.71 -0.59 -15.02
N PRO A 404 -0.43 -0.94 -15.24
CA PRO A 404 0.06 -1.34 -16.56
C PRO A 404 -0.67 -2.62 -17.04
N GLU A 405 -0.80 -2.77 -18.36
CA GLU A 405 -1.37 -3.99 -18.97
C GLU A 405 -0.31 -5.07 -19.22
N ASP A 406 0.94 -4.81 -18.86
CA ASP A 406 2.03 -5.79 -18.96
C ASP A 406 1.80 -6.98 -18.03
N PRO A 407 2.23 -8.21 -18.38
CA PRO A 407 2.16 -9.38 -17.52
C PRO A 407 2.88 -9.17 -16.18
N GLY A 408 2.30 -9.69 -15.11
CA GLY A 408 2.82 -9.52 -13.75
C GLY A 408 2.48 -8.15 -13.18
N LEU A 409 3.44 -7.56 -12.47
CA LEU A 409 3.35 -6.20 -11.90
C LEU A 409 3.83 -5.12 -12.88
N GLY A 410 4.28 -5.52 -14.08
CA GLY A 410 4.69 -4.60 -15.13
C GLY A 410 5.95 -3.79 -14.81
N TRP A 411 6.91 -4.34 -14.10
CA TRP A 411 8.16 -3.65 -13.76
C TRP A 411 8.96 -3.24 -15.00
N ASP A 412 9.42 -1.99 -15.05
CA ASP A 412 10.23 -1.43 -16.13
C ASP A 412 11.74 -1.62 -15.84
N PHE A 413 12.16 -2.89 -15.58
CA PHE A 413 13.54 -3.23 -15.27
C PHE A 413 14.28 -3.77 -16.50
N VAL A 414 15.59 -3.52 -16.54
CA VAL A 414 16.50 -4.20 -17.48
C VAL A 414 16.65 -5.65 -17.00
N GLU A 415 16.40 -6.60 -17.88
CA GLU A 415 16.56 -8.04 -17.63
C GLU A 415 18.02 -8.46 -17.45
#